data_120534ae6228e473aa7d29d52e3b0981
#
_entry.id   120534ae6228e473aa7d29d52e3b0981
#
_cell.length_a   1.000
_cell.length_b   1.000
_cell.length_c   1.000
_cell.angle_alpha   90.00
_cell.angle_beta   90.00
_cell.angle_gamma   90.00
#
_symmetry.space_group_name_H-M   'P 1'
#
loop_
_entity.id
_entity.type
_entity.pdbx_description
1 polymer ?
#
loop_
_entity_poly.entity_id
_entity_poly.type
_entity_poly.pdbx_seq_one_letter_code
_entity_poly.pdbx_strand_id
1 'polypeptide(L)'
;MSRRTESGSSPEGASPARGLLRSKQGREELWSLVYAKAGAPIGPFRPSVWRSPIRGPWLTSVFGAILLVGIPVEFVTGLVSYAAYDPRLGHNNPTPHTGILTFYLFNWVSAPQWLFHVTEGIHVGLGLVLVPVLLAKLWSVIPKLYSWPPVTSIANALERLSLVLIVGGAVFQFVTGIMNIDYDYSFGFSFYEGHFLGAWLFMAGFAVHVGLKFPTMARSLRSRRLRAELRTCLADTKSEPLDASGLVASNPANATISRRGALALVGGSSLTILALTVGQTLGGPFRRIALLAPRGRTYGNGPNDFQINITAETAGIRAADTGASWRLALSGATETELARSDLLAMDTLDASMPISCVEGWATVQRWTGVRLTDLARLVGVDHPTGAYVESLEKNGAYATVTLAGNQVRADHAMLALRVNGVDISLDHGYPARIMVPAAPGVHATKWVKSIRFYGQR
;
A
#
# COMPACT_ATOMS: atom_id res chain seq x y z
N MET A 1 71.95 -41.14 41.42
CA MET A 1 71.12 -42.10 40.67
C MET A 1 69.67 -41.83 41.05
N SER A 2 68.93 -41.15 40.22
CA SER A 2 67.45 -41.04 40.33
C SER A 2 66.92 -40.77 38.95
N ARG A 3 66.17 -41.70 38.40
CA ARG A 3 65.44 -41.60 37.11
C ARG A 3 64.19 -40.82 37.34
N ARG A 4 63.98 -39.71 36.58
CA ARG A 4 62.70 -39.06 36.40
C ARG A 4 61.94 -39.80 35.30
N THR A 5 60.76 -40.25 35.65
CA THR A 5 59.74 -40.77 34.71
C THR A 5 59.01 -39.60 34.13
N GLU A 6 59.10 -39.40 32.82
CA GLU A 6 58.24 -38.49 32.08
C GLU A 6 56.85 -39.12 31.87
N SER A 7 55.77 -38.48 32.39
CA SER A 7 54.39 -38.81 32.11
C SER A 7 53.98 -38.12 30.82
N GLY A 8 53.87 -38.91 29.75
CA GLY A 8 53.26 -38.45 28.51
C GLY A 8 51.74 -38.16 28.69
N SER A 9 51.37 -36.92 28.54
CA SER A 9 49.96 -36.53 28.40
C SER A 9 49.49 -36.83 26.98
N SER A 10 48.58 -37.78 26.84
CA SER A 10 47.86 -38.04 25.61
C SER A 10 46.96 -36.84 25.27
N PRO A 11 46.86 -36.39 24.01
CA PRO A 11 45.94 -35.35 23.64
C PRO A 11 44.50 -35.87 23.72
N GLU A 12 43.67 -35.20 24.51
CA GLU A 12 42.24 -35.44 24.62
C GLU A 12 41.57 -35.48 23.24
N GLY A 13 40.78 -36.53 23.04
CA GLY A 13 40.09 -36.83 21.82
C GLY A 13 39.15 -35.73 21.38
N ALA A 14 39.48 -35.03 20.34
CA ALA A 14 38.54 -34.20 19.60
C ALA A 14 37.43 -35.10 19.05
N SER A 15 36.22 -34.88 19.49
CA SER A 15 35.01 -35.61 19.02
C SER A 15 34.99 -35.65 17.48
N PRO A 16 34.80 -36.83 16.85
CA PRO A 16 34.74 -36.96 15.37
C PRO A 16 33.78 -35.98 14.68
N ALA A 17 32.71 -35.58 15.37
CA ALA A 17 31.75 -34.60 14.90
C ALA A 17 32.35 -33.19 14.72
N ARG A 18 33.36 -32.77 15.49
CA ARG A 18 33.99 -31.47 15.33
C ARG A 18 34.90 -31.39 14.10
N GLY A 19 35.47 -32.51 13.65
CA GLY A 19 36.28 -32.59 12.44
C GLY A 19 35.44 -32.51 11.16
N LEU A 20 34.28 -33.15 11.14
CA LEU A 20 33.32 -33.13 10.03
C LEU A 20 32.75 -31.72 9.77
N LEU A 21 32.54 -30.91 10.82
CA LEU A 21 32.00 -29.54 10.66
C LEU A 21 33.00 -28.54 10.07
N ARG A 22 34.30 -28.83 10.09
CA ARG A 22 35.35 -27.92 9.60
C ARG A 22 35.64 -28.01 8.10
N SER A 23 35.34 -29.13 7.45
CA SER A 23 35.50 -29.29 5.99
C SER A 23 34.17 -29.08 5.24
N LYS A 24 34.23 -28.60 4.00
CA LYS A 24 33.04 -28.48 3.14
C LYS A 24 32.40 -29.85 2.90
N GLN A 25 33.24 -30.85 2.66
CA GLN A 25 32.84 -32.22 2.38
C GLN A 25 32.19 -32.90 3.60
N GLY A 26 32.74 -32.71 4.81
CA GLY A 26 32.15 -33.25 6.03
C GLY A 26 30.80 -32.60 6.40
N ARG A 27 30.60 -31.32 6.05
CA ARG A 27 29.29 -30.68 6.20
C ARG A 27 28.25 -31.22 5.19
N GLU A 28 28.66 -31.49 3.96
CA GLU A 28 27.80 -32.11 2.95
C GLU A 28 27.40 -33.55 3.34
N GLU A 29 28.34 -34.33 3.91
CA GLU A 29 28.07 -35.66 4.46
C GLU A 29 27.11 -35.62 5.65
N LEU A 30 27.29 -34.69 6.59
CA LEU A 30 26.39 -34.52 7.73
C LEU A 30 24.93 -34.24 7.24
N TRP A 31 24.77 -33.34 6.31
CA TRP A 31 23.45 -33.03 5.75
C TRP A 31 22.86 -34.23 5.00
N SER A 32 23.65 -34.96 4.25
CA SER A 32 23.20 -36.17 3.56
C SER A 32 22.70 -37.25 4.54
N LEU A 33 23.36 -37.43 5.66
CA LEU A 33 22.93 -38.35 6.73
C LEU A 33 21.64 -37.90 7.40
N VAL A 34 21.47 -36.61 7.66
CA VAL A 34 20.23 -36.04 8.23
C VAL A 34 19.05 -36.30 7.28
N TYR A 35 19.23 -36.09 5.97
CA TYR A 35 18.15 -36.26 5.00
C TYR A 35 17.95 -37.70 4.53
N ALA A 36 18.94 -38.58 4.65
CA ALA A 36 18.75 -40.02 4.41
C ALA A 36 17.68 -40.65 5.33
N LYS A 37 17.55 -40.11 6.57
CA LYS A 37 16.52 -40.51 7.52
C LYS A 37 15.15 -39.90 7.25
N ALA A 38 15.09 -38.78 6.50
CA ALA A 38 13.85 -38.04 6.25
C ALA A 38 12.99 -38.65 5.11
N GLY A 39 13.49 -39.67 4.40
CA GLY A 39 12.80 -40.32 3.30
C GLY A 39 12.75 -39.53 1.99
N ALA A 40 12.07 -40.05 0.98
CA ALA A 40 11.93 -39.41 -0.31
C ALA A 40 11.02 -38.18 -0.21
N PRO A 41 11.30 -37.09 -0.98
CA PRO A 41 10.46 -35.89 -0.99
C PRO A 41 9.02 -36.22 -1.41
N ILE A 42 8.05 -35.59 -0.72
CA ILE A 42 6.61 -35.76 -0.98
C ILE A 42 5.98 -34.46 -1.46
N GLY A 43 4.84 -34.55 -2.15
CA GLY A 43 4.07 -33.39 -2.58
C GLY A 43 4.90 -32.40 -3.40
N PRO A 44 4.87 -31.09 -3.08
CA PRO A 44 5.55 -30.04 -3.84
C PRO A 44 7.07 -30.11 -3.79
N PHE A 45 7.67 -30.88 -2.86
CA PHE A 45 9.11 -31.10 -2.79
C PHE A 45 9.63 -32.09 -3.84
N ARG A 46 8.74 -32.80 -4.56
CA ARG A 46 9.13 -33.66 -5.68
C ARG A 46 9.41 -32.83 -6.93
N PRO A 47 10.60 -32.94 -7.56
CA PRO A 47 10.89 -32.25 -8.81
C PRO A 47 9.89 -32.56 -9.94
N SER A 48 9.30 -33.75 -9.91
CA SER A 48 8.30 -34.20 -10.89
C SER A 48 6.98 -33.42 -10.88
N VAL A 49 6.70 -32.62 -9.84
CA VAL A 49 5.53 -31.74 -9.77
C VAL A 49 5.74 -30.49 -10.64
N TRP A 50 6.97 -30.03 -10.77
CA TRP A 50 7.31 -28.77 -11.42
C TRP A 50 7.75 -28.95 -12.88
N ARG A 51 6.82 -29.32 -13.75
CA ARG A 51 7.11 -29.76 -15.14
C ARG A 51 6.88 -28.68 -16.20
N SER A 52 6.59 -27.43 -15.83
CA SER A 52 6.31 -26.39 -16.84
C SER A 52 7.53 -26.10 -17.71
N PRO A 53 7.44 -26.22 -19.05
CA PRO A 53 8.56 -25.99 -19.96
C PRO A 53 8.89 -24.51 -20.16
N ILE A 54 7.95 -23.61 -19.88
CA ILE A 54 8.17 -22.15 -20.07
C ILE A 54 8.79 -21.48 -18.85
N ARG A 55 8.85 -22.20 -17.70
CA ARG A 55 9.46 -21.70 -16.48
C ARG A 55 10.98 -21.69 -16.63
N GLY A 56 11.63 -20.62 -16.19
CA GLY A 56 13.08 -20.48 -16.26
C GLY A 56 13.54 -19.06 -15.93
N PRO A 57 14.87 -18.84 -15.93
CA PRO A 57 15.45 -17.54 -15.56
C PRO A 57 14.95 -16.36 -16.38
N TRP A 58 14.74 -16.54 -17.70
CA TRP A 58 14.31 -15.44 -18.56
C TRP A 58 12.92 -14.91 -18.20
N LEU A 59 11.90 -15.79 -18.15
CA LEU A 59 10.53 -15.40 -17.86
C LEU A 59 10.41 -14.82 -16.43
N THR A 60 11.10 -15.46 -15.48
CA THR A 60 11.23 -14.98 -14.11
C THR A 60 11.82 -13.56 -14.05
N SER A 61 12.81 -13.28 -14.91
CA SER A 61 13.47 -11.97 -14.98
C SER A 61 12.59 -10.92 -15.65
N VAL A 62 11.75 -11.27 -16.62
CA VAL A 62 10.78 -10.33 -17.22
C VAL A 62 9.80 -9.83 -16.16
N PHE A 63 9.16 -10.73 -15.41
CA PHE A 63 8.27 -10.31 -14.32
C PHE A 63 9.04 -9.55 -13.21
N GLY A 64 10.27 -9.96 -12.91
CA GLY A 64 11.14 -9.26 -11.97
C GLY A 64 11.48 -7.84 -12.39
N ALA A 65 11.69 -7.59 -13.68
CA ALA A 65 11.98 -6.24 -14.20
C ALA A 65 10.78 -5.29 -14.08
N ILE A 66 9.55 -5.80 -14.27
CA ILE A 66 8.33 -5.01 -14.06
C ILE A 66 8.19 -4.65 -12.58
N LEU A 67 8.36 -5.63 -11.68
CA LEU A 67 8.29 -5.40 -10.23
C LEU A 67 9.43 -4.50 -9.72
N LEU A 68 10.61 -4.54 -10.36
CA LEU A 68 11.75 -3.68 -10.01
C LEU A 68 11.44 -2.20 -10.18
N VAL A 69 10.54 -1.86 -11.11
CA VAL A 69 10.07 -0.49 -11.30
C VAL A 69 8.83 -0.21 -10.46
N GLY A 70 7.85 -1.12 -10.50
CA GLY A 70 6.56 -0.93 -9.83
C GLY A 70 6.67 -0.83 -8.31
N ILE A 71 7.41 -1.72 -7.66
CA ILE A 71 7.54 -1.75 -6.19
C ILE A 71 8.16 -0.46 -5.62
N PRO A 72 9.25 0.11 -6.16
CA PRO A 72 9.74 1.41 -5.69
C PRO A 72 8.74 2.55 -5.88
N VAL A 73 7.95 2.55 -6.96
CA VAL A 73 6.89 3.55 -7.17
C VAL A 73 5.81 3.39 -6.10
N GLU A 74 5.37 2.15 -5.82
CA GLU A 74 4.43 1.86 -4.73
C GLU A 74 4.94 2.36 -3.38
N PHE A 75 6.19 2.07 -3.06
CA PHE A 75 6.79 2.49 -1.80
C PHE A 75 6.86 4.02 -1.68
N VAL A 76 7.29 4.71 -2.73
CA VAL A 76 7.38 6.18 -2.73
C VAL A 76 5.99 6.81 -2.62
N THR A 77 5.01 6.33 -3.39
CA THR A 77 3.63 6.87 -3.32
C THR A 77 2.98 6.58 -1.97
N GLY A 78 3.27 5.43 -1.35
CA GLY A 78 2.85 5.11 0.01
C GLY A 78 3.46 6.04 1.07
N LEU A 79 4.76 6.38 0.97
CA LEU A 79 5.38 7.36 1.86
C LEU A 79 4.83 8.78 1.65
N VAL A 80 4.49 9.13 0.42
CA VAL A 80 3.84 10.41 0.10
C VAL A 80 2.43 10.46 0.71
N SER A 81 1.68 9.37 0.60
CA SER A 81 0.37 9.24 1.27
C SER A 81 0.52 9.37 2.80
N TYR A 82 1.47 8.66 3.41
CA TYR A 82 1.75 8.78 4.84
C TYR A 82 2.04 10.24 5.26
N ALA A 83 2.84 10.97 4.48
CA ALA A 83 3.11 12.39 4.74
C ALA A 83 1.85 13.26 4.64
N ALA A 84 0.93 12.94 3.71
CA ALA A 84 -0.33 13.67 3.54
C ALA A 84 -1.28 13.54 4.73
N TYR A 85 -1.27 12.40 5.41
CA TYR A 85 -2.05 12.19 6.63
C TYR A 85 -1.50 12.95 7.85
N ASP A 86 -0.25 13.35 7.84
CA ASP A 86 0.48 14.00 8.92
C ASP A 86 0.30 13.32 10.30
N PRO A 87 0.96 12.20 10.53
CA PRO A 87 0.79 11.40 11.75
C PRO A 87 1.17 12.13 13.03
N ARG A 88 1.94 13.25 12.95
CA ARG A 88 2.32 14.06 14.12
C ARG A 88 1.14 14.80 14.72
N LEU A 89 0.10 15.06 13.93
CA LEU A 89 -1.06 15.82 14.39
C LEU A 89 -2.08 14.96 15.18
N GLY A 90 -1.74 13.74 15.55
CA GLY A 90 -2.66 12.84 16.26
C GLY A 90 -3.92 12.59 15.44
N HIS A 91 -4.98 12.09 15.95
CA HIS A 91 -6.34 11.90 15.40
C HIS A 91 -6.54 11.77 13.87
N ASN A 92 -5.55 12.13 13.05
CA ASN A 92 -5.66 12.19 11.59
C ASN A 92 -5.34 10.86 10.90
N ASN A 93 -4.69 9.95 11.62
CA ASN A 93 -4.12 8.79 10.95
C ASN A 93 -4.17 7.54 11.83
N PRO A 94 -4.67 6.42 11.32
CA PRO A 94 -4.59 5.13 11.99
C PRO A 94 -3.17 4.53 12.04
N THR A 95 -2.18 5.12 11.34
CA THR A 95 -0.79 4.63 11.40
C THR A 95 -0.11 4.97 12.72
N PRO A 96 0.85 4.14 13.18
CA PRO A 96 1.48 4.34 14.48
C PRO A 96 2.31 5.63 14.52
N HIS A 97 2.24 6.35 15.64
CA HIS A 97 2.95 7.60 15.88
C HIS A 97 4.30 7.41 16.56
N THR A 98 4.68 6.19 16.92
CA THR A 98 5.82 5.90 17.78
C THR A 98 6.88 5.06 17.10
N GLY A 99 8.15 5.29 17.44
CA GLY A 99 9.30 4.53 16.98
C GLY A 99 10.08 5.16 15.84
N ILE A 100 11.24 4.58 15.56
CA ILE A 100 12.21 5.09 14.56
C ILE A 100 11.70 5.03 13.12
N LEU A 101 10.68 4.22 12.84
CA LEU A 101 10.10 4.05 11.51
C LEU A 101 9.00 5.07 11.19
N THR A 102 8.65 5.92 12.13
CA THR A 102 7.63 6.98 11.98
C THR A 102 8.25 8.35 11.73
N PHE A 103 9.41 8.41 11.09
CA PHE A 103 10.03 9.67 10.74
C PHE A 103 9.22 10.40 9.67
N TYR A 104 9.09 11.69 9.85
CA TYR A 104 8.33 12.57 8.99
C TYR A 104 9.25 13.19 7.95
N LEU A 105 9.00 12.89 6.67
CA LEU A 105 9.90 13.27 5.58
C LEU A 105 9.83 14.77 5.25
N PHE A 106 8.62 15.32 5.21
CA PHE A 106 8.37 16.73 4.87
C PHE A 106 6.96 17.13 5.27
N ASN A 107 6.73 18.43 5.46
CA ASN A 107 5.39 18.98 5.68
C ASN A 107 4.57 18.86 4.40
N TRP A 108 3.38 18.26 4.49
CA TRP A 108 2.50 18.13 3.35
C TRP A 108 2.05 19.49 2.83
N VAL A 109 2.07 19.67 1.52
CA VAL A 109 1.73 20.92 0.85
C VAL A 109 0.21 21.04 0.62
N SER A 110 -0.29 22.27 0.51
CA SER A 110 -1.70 22.54 0.20
C SER A 110 -1.95 22.83 -1.29
N ALA A 111 -0.91 22.76 -2.12
CA ALA A 111 -0.99 22.97 -3.57
C ALA A 111 0.04 22.10 -4.29
N PRO A 112 -0.28 21.59 -5.50
CA PRO A 112 -1.53 21.79 -6.23
C PRO A 112 -2.67 20.93 -5.64
N GLN A 113 -3.92 21.36 -5.80
CA GLN A 113 -5.09 20.72 -5.19
C GLN A 113 -5.27 19.25 -5.53
N TRP A 114 -4.81 18.83 -6.72
CA TRP A 114 -4.91 17.46 -7.23
C TRP A 114 -3.81 16.52 -6.70
N LEU A 115 -2.84 17.01 -5.92
CA LEU A 115 -1.64 16.24 -5.59
C LEU A 115 -1.96 14.93 -4.88
N PHE A 116 -2.72 14.97 -3.78
CA PHE A 116 -3.09 13.75 -3.07
C PHE A 116 -3.95 12.82 -3.93
N HIS A 117 -4.89 13.38 -4.70
CA HIS A 117 -5.73 12.63 -5.64
C HIS A 117 -4.88 11.76 -6.59
N VAL A 118 -3.86 12.34 -7.21
CA VAL A 118 -3.03 11.64 -8.20
C VAL A 118 -2.10 10.63 -7.52
N THR A 119 -1.45 11.02 -6.42
CA THR A 119 -0.50 10.13 -5.73
C THR A 119 -1.18 8.92 -5.13
N GLU A 120 -2.33 9.10 -4.51
CA GLU A 120 -3.14 8.01 -3.95
C GLU A 120 -3.74 7.12 -5.05
N GLY A 121 -4.25 7.75 -6.11
CA GLY A 121 -4.75 7.01 -7.27
C GLY A 121 -3.69 6.15 -7.95
N ILE A 122 -2.43 6.63 -8.01
CA ILE A 122 -1.30 5.84 -8.51
C ILE A 122 -1.02 4.70 -7.53
N HIS A 123 -0.92 4.98 -6.22
CA HIS A 123 -0.63 3.95 -5.20
C HIS A 123 -1.64 2.79 -5.29
N VAL A 124 -2.91 3.06 -5.14
CA VAL A 124 -3.94 2.02 -5.16
C VAL A 124 -4.06 1.37 -6.55
N GLY A 125 -4.05 2.19 -7.63
CA GLY A 125 -4.22 1.68 -8.99
C GLY A 125 -3.07 0.81 -9.46
N LEU A 126 -1.84 1.22 -9.23
CA LEU A 126 -0.64 0.45 -9.60
C LEU A 126 -0.54 -0.82 -8.76
N GLY A 127 -0.83 -0.75 -7.44
CA GLY A 127 -0.86 -1.91 -6.56
C GLY A 127 -1.76 -3.00 -7.12
N LEU A 128 -2.99 -2.67 -7.48
CA LEU A 128 -3.93 -3.63 -8.08
C LEU A 128 -3.44 -4.18 -9.42
N VAL A 129 -2.87 -3.33 -10.28
CA VAL A 129 -2.33 -3.71 -11.61
C VAL A 129 -1.12 -4.65 -11.49
N LEU A 130 -0.32 -4.52 -10.45
CA LEU A 130 0.84 -5.38 -10.20
C LEU A 130 0.47 -6.77 -9.65
N VAL A 131 -0.74 -7.00 -9.17
CA VAL A 131 -1.16 -8.31 -8.62
C VAL A 131 -0.93 -9.47 -9.61
N PRO A 132 -1.38 -9.41 -10.88
CA PRO A 132 -1.10 -10.51 -11.82
C PRO A 132 0.38 -10.72 -12.08
N VAL A 133 1.18 -9.65 -12.11
CA VAL A 133 2.64 -9.73 -12.30
C VAL A 133 3.30 -10.39 -11.10
N LEU A 134 2.90 -10.03 -9.87
CA LEU A 134 3.38 -10.65 -8.64
C LEU A 134 3.05 -12.13 -8.61
N LEU A 135 1.80 -12.51 -8.89
CA LEU A 135 1.38 -13.92 -8.92
C LEU A 135 2.15 -14.73 -9.95
N ALA A 136 2.38 -14.17 -11.16
CA ALA A 136 3.20 -14.79 -12.19
C ALA A 136 4.67 -14.93 -11.76
N LYS A 137 5.23 -13.92 -11.10
CA LYS A 137 6.57 -13.98 -10.51
C LYS A 137 6.66 -15.07 -9.45
N LEU A 138 5.70 -15.14 -8.52
CA LEU A 138 5.63 -16.18 -7.48
C LEU A 138 5.54 -17.56 -8.12
N TRP A 139 4.64 -17.76 -9.09
CA TRP A 139 4.54 -19.00 -9.85
C TRP A 139 5.87 -19.39 -10.50
N SER A 140 6.62 -18.43 -11.01
CA SER A 140 7.90 -18.71 -11.69
C SER A 140 9.01 -19.14 -10.74
N VAL A 141 8.99 -18.70 -9.46
CA VAL A 141 10.04 -19.02 -8.46
C VAL A 141 9.63 -20.10 -7.46
N ILE A 142 8.36 -20.55 -7.49
CA ILE A 142 7.82 -21.52 -6.52
C ILE A 142 8.62 -22.83 -6.44
N PRO A 143 9.22 -23.42 -7.51
CA PRO A 143 10.03 -24.63 -7.39
C PRO A 143 11.24 -24.43 -6.47
N LYS A 144 11.78 -23.21 -6.43
CA LYS A 144 12.92 -22.90 -5.55
C LYS A 144 12.52 -22.87 -4.08
N LEU A 145 11.29 -22.48 -3.76
CA LEU A 145 10.75 -22.54 -2.40
C LEU A 145 10.64 -23.98 -1.89
N TYR A 146 10.35 -24.92 -2.79
CA TYR A 146 10.14 -26.34 -2.48
C TYR A 146 11.32 -27.23 -2.91
N SER A 147 12.51 -26.69 -3.19
CA SER A 147 13.65 -27.51 -3.55
C SER A 147 14.07 -28.43 -2.40
N TRP A 148 14.41 -29.69 -2.72
CA TRP A 148 14.85 -30.69 -1.76
C TRP A 148 16.34 -31.02 -1.96
N PRO A 149 17.15 -31.19 -0.92
CA PRO A 149 16.85 -30.99 0.51
C PRO A 149 16.55 -29.52 0.86
N PRO A 150 15.74 -29.28 1.89
CA PRO A 150 15.33 -27.91 2.25
C PRO A 150 16.51 -27.06 2.74
N VAL A 151 17.52 -27.66 3.37
CA VAL A 151 18.73 -26.97 3.83
C VAL A 151 19.96 -27.85 3.57
N THR A 152 20.95 -27.30 2.86
CA THR A 152 22.20 -28.00 2.55
C THR A 152 23.42 -27.37 3.22
N SER A 153 23.27 -26.14 3.71
CA SER A 153 24.31 -25.38 4.41
C SER A 153 23.68 -24.18 5.14
N ILE A 154 24.42 -23.56 6.04
CA ILE A 154 23.98 -22.32 6.71
C ILE A 154 23.71 -21.21 5.67
N ALA A 155 24.59 -21.06 4.67
CA ALA A 155 24.38 -20.09 3.59
C ALA A 155 23.10 -20.37 2.80
N ASN A 156 22.80 -21.64 2.50
CA ASN A 156 21.56 -22.04 1.84
C ASN A 156 20.34 -21.81 2.74
N ALA A 157 20.44 -22.04 4.06
CA ALA A 157 19.38 -21.72 5.01
C ALA A 157 19.06 -20.22 5.03
N LEU A 158 20.08 -19.36 5.06
CA LEU A 158 19.91 -17.90 5.00
C LEU A 158 19.32 -17.44 3.66
N GLU A 159 19.78 -18.01 2.53
CA GLU A 159 19.19 -17.71 1.22
C GLU A 159 17.70 -18.07 1.17
N ARG A 160 17.30 -19.21 1.74
CA ARG A 160 15.91 -19.64 1.79
C ARG A 160 15.08 -18.79 2.74
N LEU A 161 15.60 -18.48 3.91
CA LEU A 161 14.92 -17.58 4.84
C LEU A 161 14.66 -16.21 4.17
N SER A 162 15.67 -15.65 3.49
CA SER A 162 15.50 -14.40 2.75
C SER A 162 14.46 -14.51 1.65
N LEU A 163 14.38 -15.66 0.96
CA LEU A 163 13.37 -15.90 -0.08
C LEU A 163 11.96 -16.01 0.50
N VAL A 164 11.80 -16.70 1.63
CA VAL A 164 10.52 -16.79 2.34
C VAL A 164 10.08 -15.42 2.84
N LEU A 165 11.01 -14.64 3.40
CA LEU A 165 10.70 -13.29 3.89
C LEU A 165 10.29 -12.35 2.76
N ILE A 166 10.96 -12.38 1.61
CA ILE A 166 10.59 -11.49 0.49
C ILE A 166 9.28 -11.93 -0.17
N VAL A 167 9.04 -13.24 -0.31
CA VAL A 167 7.78 -13.76 -0.86
C VAL A 167 6.63 -13.50 0.12
N GLY A 168 6.81 -13.84 1.40
CA GLY A 168 5.82 -13.59 2.44
C GLY A 168 5.54 -12.12 2.63
N GLY A 169 6.60 -11.29 2.65
CA GLY A 169 6.48 -9.83 2.71
C GLY A 169 5.73 -9.25 1.52
N ALA A 170 6.03 -9.68 0.30
CA ALA A 170 5.30 -9.23 -0.90
C ALA A 170 3.81 -9.60 -0.82
N VAL A 171 3.49 -10.86 -0.51
CA VAL A 171 2.10 -11.31 -0.36
C VAL A 171 1.41 -10.52 0.75
N PHE A 172 2.05 -10.33 1.89
CA PHE A 172 1.51 -9.56 3.01
C PHE A 172 1.20 -8.11 2.59
N GLN A 173 2.11 -7.43 1.88
CA GLN A 173 1.90 -6.06 1.41
C GLN A 173 0.70 -5.95 0.47
N PHE A 174 0.60 -6.82 -0.52
CA PHE A 174 -0.51 -6.77 -1.47
C PHE A 174 -1.85 -7.16 -0.82
N VAL A 175 -1.86 -8.15 0.07
CA VAL A 175 -3.07 -8.55 0.79
C VAL A 175 -3.54 -7.43 1.71
N THR A 176 -2.67 -6.88 2.55
CA THR A 176 -3.04 -5.78 3.46
C THR A 176 -3.41 -4.51 2.72
N GLY A 177 -2.77 -4.20 1.58
CA GLY A 177 -3.15 -3.09 0.72
C GLY A 177 -4.55 -3.24 0.12
N ILE A 178 -4.90 -4.44 -0.37
CA ILE A 178 -6.27 -4.72 -0.87
C ILE A 178 -7.29 -4.64 0.28
N MET A 179 -6.96 -5.19 1.45
CA MET A 179 -7.85 -5.15 2.62
C MET A 179 -8.05 -3.73 3.18
N ASN A 180 -7.10 -2.81 2.97
CA ASN A 180 -7.28 -1.40 3.31
C ASN A 180 -8.27 -0.67 2.40
N ILE A 181 -8.54 -1.19 1.20
CA ILE A 181 -9.60 -0.67 0.30
C ILE A 181 -10.98 -1.00 0.86
N ASP A 182 -11.10 -2.13 1.54
CA ASP A 182 -12.32 -2.54 2.24
C ASP A 182 -12.12 -2.31 3.75
N TYR A 183 -12.93 -1.47 4.37
CA TYR A 183 -12.85 -1.12 5.80
C TYR A 183 -13.25 -2.25 6.74
N ASP A 184 -13.51 -3.44 6.23
CA ASP A 184 -13.89 -4.58 7.06
C ASP A 184 -12.64 -5.28 7.62
N TYR A 185 -12.30 -4.96 8.87
CA TYR A 185 -11.16 -5.53 9.57
C TYR A 185 -11.48 -6.93 10.11
N SER A 186 -11.22 -7.94 9.31
CA SER A 186 -11.45 -9.35 9.66
C SER A 186 -10.47 -9.88 10.72
N PHE A 187 -9.37 -9.20 10.99
CA PHE A 187 -8.32 -9.61 11.93
C PHE A 187 -8.15 -8.60 13.06
N GLY A 188 -7.58 -9.04 14.19
CA GLY A 188 -7.41 -8.21 15.38
C GLY A 188 -6.31 -7.14 15.32
N PHE A 189 -5.82 -6.78 14.13
CA PHE A 189 -4.84 -5.71 13.94
C PHE A 189 -5.26 -4.77 12.80
N SER A 190 -4.79 -3.53 12.86
CA SER A 190 -5.00 -2.56 11.80
C SER A 190 -4.21 -2.94 10.55
N PHE A 191 -4.90 -3.12 9.42
CA PHE A 191 -4.24 -3.38 8.14
C PHE A 191 -3.39 -2.20 7.68
N TYR A 192 -3.79 -1.00 8.02
CA TYR A 192 -3.02 0.23 7.78
C TYR A 192 -1.65 0.17 8.46
N GLU A 193 -1.66 -0.12 9.76
CA GLU A 193 -0.44 -0.25 10.56
C GLU A 193 0.43 -1.41 10.07
N GLY A 194 -0.18 -2.56 9.83
CA GLY A 194 0.50 -3.73 9.29
C GLY A 194 1.12 -3.46 7.92
N HIS A 195 0.39 -2.79 7.02
CA HIS A 195 0.87 -2.42 5.69
C HIS A 195 2.06 -1.45 5.78
N PHE A 196 1.95 -0.39 6.58
CA PHE A 196 3.01 0.60 6.75
C PHE A 196 4.30 0.01 7.34
N LEU A 197 4.20 -0.71 8.47
CA LEU A 197 5.37 -1.33 9.11
C LEU A 197 5.95 -2.47 8.27
N GLY A 198 5.08 -3.26 7.67
CA GLY A 198 5.47 -4.33 6.76
C GLY A 198 6.20 -3.82 5.52
N ALA A 199 5.86 -2.61 5.01
CA ALA A 199 6.51 -2.01 3.86
C ALA A 199 8.00 -1.73 4.12
N TRP A 200 8.37 -1.25 5.30
CA TRP A 200 9.76 -1.04 5.68
C TRP A 200 10.55 -2.34 5.71
N LEU A 201 9.99 -3.37 6.35
CA LEU A 201 10.63 -4.69 6.42
C LEU A 201 10.77 -5.32 5.02
N PHE A 202 9.70 -5.24 4.22
CA PHE A 202 9.70 -5.74 2.86
C PHE A 202 10.72 -5.00 1.98
N MET A 203 10.79 -3.67 2.04
CA MET A 203 11.73 -2.89 1.24
C MET A 203 13.18 -3.12 1.61
N ALA A 204 13.49 -3.33 2.88
CA ALA A 204 14.82 -3.75 3.31
C ALA A 204 15.22 -5.09 2.67
N GLY A 205 14.33 -6.08 2.73
CA GLY A 205 14.53 -7.38 2.07
C GLY A 205 14.62 -7.27 0.54
N PHE A 206 13.76 -6.43 -0.06
CA PHE A 206 13.72 -6.17 -1.49
C PHE A 206 15.03 -5.54 -1.99
N ALA A 207 15.56 -4.54 -1.30
CA ALA A 207 16.83 -3.90 -1.66
C ALA A 207 18.00 -4.90 -1.66
N VAL A 208 18.11 -5.73 -0.61
CA VAL A 208 19.12 -6.79 -0.53
C VAL A 208 18.94 -7.81 -1.66
N HIS A 209 17.68 -8.26 -1.89
CA HIS A 209 17.37 -9.21 -2.95
C HIS A 209 17.72 -8.68 -4.34
N VAL A 210 17.35 -7.43 -4.63
CA VAL A 210 17.69 -6.76 -5.90
C VAL A 210 19.20 -6.66 -6.07
N GLY A 211 19.94 -6.21 -5.05
CA GLY A 211 21.40 -6.11 -5.10
C GLY A 211 22.06 -7.45 -5.45
N LEU A 212 21.61 -8.54 -4.86
CA LEU A 212 22.13 -9.89 -5.10
C LEU A 212 21.72 -10.48 -6.46
N LYS A 213 20.50 -10.22 -6.93
CA LYS A 213 19.93 -10.91 -8.11
C LYS A 213 19.94 -10.06 -9.38
N PHE A 214 20.21 -8.76 -9.30
CA PHE A 214 20.24 -7.86 -10.48
C PHE A 214 21.20 -8.32 -11.57
N PRO A 215 22.47 -8.74 -11.28
CA PRO A 215 23.36 -9.23 -12.33
C PRO A 215 22.84 -10.49 -13.03
N THR A 216 22.18 -11.38 -12.29
CA THR A 216 21.55 -12.59 -12.84
C THR A 216 20.35 -12.24 -13.71
N MET A 217 19.50 -11.32 -13.25
CA MET A 217 18.37 -10.81 -14.03
C MET A 217 18.82 -10.15 -15.33
N ALA A 218 19.82 -9.28 -15.29
CA ALA A 218 20.36 -8.61 -16.48
C ALA A 218 20.93 -9.58 -17.51
N ARG A 219 21.66 -10.62 -17.06
CA ARG A 219 22.17 -11.68 -17.94
C ARG A 219 21.02 -12.49 -18.57
N SER A 220 20.01 -12.86 -17.77
CA SER A 220 18.88 -13.65 -18.23
C SER A 220 18.03 -12.89 -19.25
N LEU A 221 17.80 -11.58 -19.04
CA LEU A 221 17.07 -10.76 -20.02
C LEU A 221 17.79 -10.66 -21.36
N ARG A 222 19.14 -10.65 -21.35
CA ARG A 222 19.96 -10.64 -22.57
C ARG A 222 20.03 -12.00 -23.28
N SER A 223 19.74 -13.10 -22.60
CA SER A 223 19.82 -14.46 -23.18
C SER A 223 18.77 -14.72 -24.27
N ARG A 224 17.64 -13.99 -24.24
CA ARG A 224 16.54 -14.10 -25.21
C ARG A 224 16.01 -12.72 -25.60
N ARG A 225 15.74 -12.53 -26.89
CA ARG A 225 15.13 -11.29 -27.38
C ARG A 225 13.62 -11.35 -27.19
N LEU A 226 13.06 -10.40 -26.46
CA LEU A 226 11.61 -10.30 -26.21
C LEU A 226 10.78 -10.38 -27.51
N ARG A 227 11.21 -9.65 -28.58
CA ARG A 227 10.52 -9.69 -29.89
C ARG A 227 10.47 -11.08 -30.50
N ALA A 228 11.51 -11.90 -30.30
CA ALA A 228 11.54 -13.28 -30.79
C ALA A 228 10.55 -14.16 -30.01
N GLU A 229 10.56 -14.08 -28.69
CA GLU A 229 9.62 -14.81 -27.83
C GLU A 229 8.15 -14.43 -28.08
N LEU A 230 7.88 -13.14 -28.37
CA LEU A 230 6.52 -12.67 -28.70
C LEU A 230 6.02 -13.21 -30.06
N ARG A 231 6.91 -13.69 -30.94
CA ARG A 231 6.57 -14.30 -32.23
C ARG A 231 6.51 -15.84 -32.14
N THR A 232 7.12 -16.44 -31.11
CA THR A 232 7.17 -17.88 -30.93
C THR A 232 5.78 -18.43 -30.62
N CYS A 233 5.31 -19.37 -31.43
CA CYS A 233 4.02 -20.03 -31.22
C CYS A 233 4.12 -21.16 -30.20
N LEU A 234 2.98 -21.75 -29.82
CA LEU A 234 2.93 -22.82 -28.84
C LEU A 234 3.75 -24.05 -29.28
N ALA A 235 3.64 -24.44 -30.55
CA ALA A 235 4.33 -25.62 -31.11
C ALA A 235 5.86 -25.49 -31.06
N ASP A 236 6.38 -24.24 -31.19
CA ASP A 236 7.81 -23.95 -31.19
C ASP A 236 8.37 -23.64 -29.80
N THR A 237 7.52 -23.70 -28.78
CA THR A 237 7.91 -23.38 -27.41
C THR A 237 8.76 -24.48 -26.81
N LYS A 238 10.06 -24.22 -26.60
CA LYS A 238 11.03 -25.14 -26.00
C LYS A 238 11.40 -24.70 -24.58
N SER A 239 11.76 -25.69 -23.75
CA SER A 239 12.31 -25.42 -22.39
C SER A 239 13.62 -24.65 -22.49
N GLU A 240 13.94 -23.92 -21.43
CA GLU A 240 15.29 -23.39 -21.26
C GLU A 240 16.28 -24.51 -20.96
N PRO A 241 17.57 -24.35 -21.30
CA PRO A 241 18.61 -25.28 -20.88
C PRO A 241 18.65 -25.40 -19.37
N LEU A 242 18.93 -26.60 -18.87
CA LEU A 242 19.13 -26.81 -17.43
C LEU A 242 20.29 -25.95 -16.94
N ASP A 243 20.06 -25.28 -15.83
CA ASP A 243 21.06 -24.43 -15.18
C ASP A 243 21.05 -24.61 -13.65
N ALA A 244 21.96 -23.94 -12.97
CA ALA A 244 22.07 -23.97 -11.52
C ALA A 244 20.96 -23.16 -10.80
N SER A 245 20.03 -22.52 -11.52
CA SER A 245 18.98 -21.69 -10.90
C SER A 245 17.94 -22.50 -10.14
N GLY A 246 17.73 -23.76 -10.51
CA GLY A 246 16.66 -24.62 -10.00
C GLY A 246 15.25 -24.22 -10.47
N LEU A 247 15.15 -23.35 -11.47
CA LEU A 247 13.86 -22.86 -12.00
C LEU A 247 13.41 -23.66 -13.22
N VAL A 248 14.34 -24.26 -13.95
CA VAL A 248 14.06 -25.06 -15.14
C VAL A 248 13.68 -26.48 -14.74
N ALA A 249 12.62 -27.01 -15.31
CA ALA A 249 12.18 -28.38 -15.05
C ALA A 249 13.21 -29.40 -15.60
N SER A 250 13.61 -30.38 -14.79
CA SER A 250 14.52 -31.46 -15.19
C SER A 250 13.86 -32.43 -16.18
N ASN A 251 12.53 -32.59 -16.07
CA ASN A 251 11.72 -33.40 -17.00
C ASN A 251 10.47 -32.58 -17.41
N PRO A 252 10.61 -31.68 -18.39
CA PRO A 252 9.52 -30.81 -18.79
C PRO A 252 8.39 -31.59 -19.49
N ALA A 253 7.15 -31.19 -19.21
CA ALA A 253 5.98 -31.64 -19.95
C ALA A 253 5.88 -30.86 -21.28
N ASN A 254 5.01 -31.33 -22.18
CA ASN A 254 4.65 -30.57 -23.36
C ASN A 254 4.07 -29.21 -22.97
N ALA A 255 4.38 -28.18 -23.76
CA ALA A 255 3.88 -26.82 -23.49
C ALA A 255 2.36 -26.75 -23.71
N THR A 256 1.61 -26.33 -22.71
CA THR A 256 0.17 -26.00 -22.79
C THR A 256 -0.07 -24.53 -23.09
N ILE A 257 0.93 -23.70 -22.84
CA ILE A 257 0.94 -22.23 -23.11
C ILE A 257 2.34 -21.84 -23.56
N SER A 258 2.45 -20.92 -24.51
CA SER A 258 3.74 -20.34 -24.90
C SER A 258 4.16 -19.22 -23.92
N ARG A 259 5.44 -18.81 -23.93
CA ARG A 259 5.89 -17.62 -23.17
C ARG A 259 5.13 -16.36 -23.59
N ARG A 260 4.86 -16.20 -24.90
CA ARG A 260 3.98 -15.15 -25.42
C ARG A 260 2.60 -15.22 -24.78
N GLY A 261 1.99 -16.40 -24.71
CA GLY A 261 0.68 -16.61 -24.09
C GLY A 261 0.69 -16.27 -22.61
N ALA A 262 1.73 -16.65 -21.86
CA ALA A 262 1.88 -16.30 -20.46
C ALA A 262 2.02 -14.78 -20.24
N LEU A 263 2.83 -14.11 -21.07
CA LEU A 263 2.98 -12.65 -21.03
C LEU A 263 1.67 -11.94 -21.41
N ALA A 264 0.95 -12.44 -22.43
CA ALA A 264 -0.35 -11.91 -22.83
C ALA A 264 -1.42 -12.09 -21.74
N LEU A 265 -1.43 -13.25 -21.07
CA LEU A 265 -2.34 -13.51 -19.94
C LEU A 265 -2.07 -12.54 -18.80
N VAL A 266 -0.84 -12.39 -18.36
CA VAL A 266 -0.47 -11.52 -17.25
C VAL A 266 -0.71 -10.05 -17.62
N GLY A 267 -0.21 -9.59 -18.77
CA GLY A 267 -0.42 -8.23 -19.25
C GLY A 267 -1.89 -7.90 -19.51
N GLY A 268 -2.64 -8.84 -20.12
CA GLY A 268 -4.07 -8.70 -20.34
C GLY A 268 -4.85 -8.62 -19.03
N SER A 269 -4.54 -9.45 -18.02
CA SER A 269 -5.14 -9.37 -16.70
C SER A 269 -4.85 -8.01 -16.01
N SER A 270 -3.60 -7.54 -16.06
CA SER A 270 -3.22 -6.23 -15.52
C SER A 270 -3.97 -5.09 -16.22
N LEU A 271 -4.07 -5.11 -17.56
CA LEU A 271 -4.82 -4.11 -18.33
C LEU A 271 -6.32 -4.17 -18.03
N THR A 272 -6.88 -5.35 -17.85
CA THR A 272 -8.28 -5.53 -17.45
C THR A 272 -8.53 -4.94 -16.08
N ILE A 273 -7.70 -5.23 -15.09
CA ILE A 273 -7.79 -4.62 -13.76
C ILE A 273 -7.70 -3.09 -13.86
N LEU A 274 -6.72 -2.57 -14.61
CA LEU A 274 -6.59 -1.14 -14.85
C LEU A 274 -7.89 -0.55 -15.43
N ALA A 275 -8.44 -1.13 -16.49
CA ALA A 275 -9.66 -0.66 -17.12
C ALA A 275 -10.86 -0.68 -16.16
N LEU A 276 -10.94 -1.69 -15.28
CA LEU A 276 -12.03 -1.87 -14.31
C LEU A 276 -11.86 -1.05 -13.02
N THR A 277 -10.71 -0.39 -12.80
CA THR A 277 -10.41 0.37 -11.57
C THR A 277 -10.09 1.84 -11.84
N VAL A 278 -9.35 2.17 -12.90
CA VAL A 278 -8.81 3.53 -13.12
C VAL A 278 -9.86 4.63 -13.15
N GLY A 279 -11.09 4.30 -13.57
CA GLY A 279 -12.21 5.23 -13.57
C GLY A 279 -12.64 5.71 -12.19
N GLN A 280 -12.28 5.00 -11.13
CA GLN A 280 -12.54 5.46 -9.75
C GLN A 280 -11.71 6.70 -9.39
N THR A 281 -10.48 6.79 -9.93
CA THR A 281 -9.58 7.92 -9.73
C THR A 281 -9.85 9.02 -10.77
N LEU A 282 -9.94 8.67 -12.06
CA LEU A 282 -10.11 9.65 -13.14
C LEU A 282 -11.51 10.29 -13.14
N GLY A 283 -12.52 9.61 -12.64
CA GLY A 283 -13.90 10.13 -12.63
C GLY A 283 -14.52 10.28 -14.02
N GLY A 284 -15.54 11.13 -14.14
CA GLY A 284 -16.21 11.45 -15.39
C GLY A 284 -16.72 10.20 -16.13
N PRO A 285 -16.60 10.16 -17.48
CA PRO A 285 -17.09 9.03 -18.27
C PRO A 285 -16.37 7.70 -17.94
N PHE A 286 -15.13 7.75 -17.47
CA PHE A 286 -14.35 6.57 -17.08
C PHE A 286 -14.93 5.88 -15.84
N ARG A 287 -15.66 6.59 -15.00
CA ARG A 287 -16.29 6.00 -13.82
C ARG A 287 -17.27 4.87 -14.17
N ARG A 288 -17.98 4.97 -15.30
CA ARG A 288 -18.96 3.98 -15.72
C ARG A 288 -18.36 2.61 -16.00
N ILE A 289 -17.09 2.54 -16.38
CA ILE A 289 -16.36 1.27 -16.63
C ILE A 289 -15.61 0.76 -15.40
N ALA A 290 -15.53 1.54 -14.32
CA ALA A 290 -14.86 1.17 -13.08
C ALA A 290 -15.68 0.15 -12.26
N LEU A 291 -15.83 -1.08 -12.80
CA LEU A 291 -16.68 -2.12 -12.20
C LEU A 291 -16.21 -2.59 -10.82
N LEU A 292 -14.93 -2.46 -10.54
CA LEU A 292 -14.31 -2.83 -9.26
C LEU A 292 -14.17 -1.64 -8.30
N ALA A 293 -14.78 -0.49 -8.61
CA ALA A 293 -14.76 0.67 -7.73
C ALA A 293 -15.50 0.39 -6.41
N PRO A 294 -14.86 0.58 -5.24
CA PRO A 294 -15.40 0.15 -3.93
C PRO A 294 -16.69 0.88 -3.52
N ARG A 295 -16.92 2.09 -4.01
CA ARG A 295 -18.10 2.91 -3.66
C ARG A 295 -19.10 3.04 -4.81
N GLY A 296 -19.19 2.03 -5.67
CA GLY A 296 -20.07 2.05 -6.82
C GLY A 296 -19.61 2.98 -7.94
N ARG A 297 -20.37 3.11 -8.98
CA ARG A 297 -20.01 3.83 -10.22
C ARG A 297 -21.09 4.75 -10.77
N THR A 298 -22.34 4.60 -10.30
CA THR A 298 -23.50 5.40 -10.72
C THR A 298 -24.20 5.93 -9.49
N TYR A 299 -24.39 7.25 -9.43
CA TYR A 299 -24.95 7.94 -8.26
C TYR A 299 -26.20 8.75 -8.59
N GLY A 300 -26.60 8.83 -9.85
CA GLY A 300 -27.62 9.75 -10.31
C GLY A 300 -27.02 10.95 -11.04
N ASN A 301 -27.84 12.01 -11.21
CA ASN A 301 -27.43 13.24 -11.91
C ASN A 301 -27.71 14.51 -11.08
N GLY A 302 -28.06 14.35 -9.81
CA GLY A 302 -28.27 15.47 -8.90
C GLY A 302 -26.96 16.09 -8.41
N PRO A 303 -27.00 17.30 -7.88
CA PRO A 303 -25.82 18.01 -7.41
C PRO A 303 -25.13 17.36 -6.20
N ASN A 304 -25.83 16.51 -5.45
CA ASN A 304 -25.28 15.70 -4.36
C ASN A 304 -25.03 14.23 -4.76
N ASP A 305 -25.17 13.87 -6.04
CA ASP A 305 -25.06 12.50 -6.50
C ASP A 305 -23.60 12.15 -6.84
N PHE A 306 -22.77 11.97 -5.81
CA PHE A 306 -21.38 11.54 -5.92
C PHE A 306 -21.00 10.61 -4.75
N GLN A 307 -19.76 10.14 -4.71
CA GLN A 307 -19.30 9.12 -3.78
C GLN A 307 -19.48 9.51 -2.30
N ILE A 308 -19.99 8.58 -1.51
CA ILE A 308 -20.15 8.67 -0.06
C ILE A 308 -19.28 7.62 0.59
N ASN A 309 -18.36 8.02 1.46
CA ASN A 309 -17.52 7.08 2.24
C ASN A 309 -18.30 6.47 3.42
N ILE A 310 -19.02 7.29 4.20
CA ILE A 310 -19.88 6.89 5.30
C ILE A 310 -21.16 7.69 5.25
N THR A 311 -22.31 7.03 5.40
CA THR A 311 -23.63 7.70 5.42
C THR A 311 -23.89 8.34 6.79
N ALA A 312 -24.80 9.29 6.84
CA ALA A 312 -25.25 9.92 8.10
C ALA A 312 -25.86 8.88 9.04
N GLU A 313 -26.62 7.93 8.50
CA GLU A 313 -27.23 6.84 9.25
C GLU A 313 -26.13 5.97 9.93
N THR A 314 -25.11 5.54 9.18
CA THR A 314 -23.98 4.76 9.71
C THR A 314 -23.20 5.53 10.79
N ALA A 315 -23.03 6.87 10.61
CA ALA A 315 -22.38 7.75 11.57
C ALA A 315 -23.27 8.12 12.78
N GLY A 316 -24.53 7.67 12.81
CA GLY A 316 -25.48 7.97 13.88
C GLY A 316 -25.95 9.43 13.88
N ILE A 317 -25.88 10.12 12.74
CA ILE A 317 -26.30 11.52 12.58
C ILE A 317 -27.77 11.59 12.23
N ARG A 318 -28.56 12.30 13.03
CA ARG A 318 -30.00 12.46 12.80
C ARG A 318 -30.31 13.86 12.26
N ALA A 319 -31.37 13.97 11.48
CA ALA A 319 -31.84 15.26 10.97
C ALA A 319 -32.13 16.28 12.08
N ALA A 320 -32.56 15.82 13.26
CA ALA A 320 -32.78 16.68 14.43
C ALA A 320 -31.48 17.32 14.96
N ASP A 321 -30.36 16.63 14.84
CA ASP A 321 -29.05 17.12 15.34
C ASP A 321 -28.46 18.19 14.39
N THR A 322 -28.96 18.27 13.16
CA THR A 322 -28.51 19.16 12.08
C THR A 322 -29.52 20.24 11.69
N GLY A 323 -30.64 20.34 12.42
CA GLY A 323 -31.74 21.27 12.16
C GLY A 323 -31.46 22.72 12.55
N ALA A 324 -32.52 23.50 12.73
CA ALA A 324 -32.43 24.96 13.04
C ALA A 324 -31.70 25.27 14.37
N SER A 325 -31.64 24.31 15.29
CA SER A 325 -30.91 24.45 16.56
C SER A 325 -29.39 24.23 16.44
N TRP A 326 -28.91 23.74 15.29
CA TRP A 326 -27.47 23.53 15.12
C TRP A 326 -26.70 24.84 15.20
N ARG A 327 -25.59 24.81 15.91
CA ARG A 327 -24.64 25.93 16.03
C ARG A 327 -23.22 25.41 15.78
N LEU A 328 -22.45 26.24 15.09
CA LEU A 328 -21.01 26.05 14.99
C LEU A 328 -20.33 26.75 16.17
N ALA A 329 -19.72 25.99 17.04
CA ALA A 329 -18.89 26.57 18.11
C ALA A 329 -17.48 26.88 17.54
N LEU A 330 -17.05 28.13 17.65
CA LEU A 330 -15.71 28.59 17.30
C LEU A 330 -14.96 28.99 18.55
N SER A 331 -13.69 28.59 18.66
CA SER A 331 -12.82 29.04 19.76
C SER A 331 -11.40 29.36 19.25
N GLY A 332 -10.79 30.35 19.90
CA GLY A 332 -9.44 30.83 19.63
C GLY A 332 -8.99 31.71 20.78
N ALA A 333 -8.70 33.01 20.56
CA ALA A 333 -8.49 34.00 21.62
C ALA A 333 -9.81 34.36 22.33
N THR A 334 -10.92 34.21 21.60
CA THR A 334 -12.30 34.35 22.12
C THR A 334 -13.13 33.14 21.67
N GLU A 335 -14.38 33.06 22.15
CA GLU A 335 -15.33 32.02 21.77
C GLU A 335 -16.59 32.66 21.20
N THR A 336 -17.19 32.01 20.22
CA THR A 336 -18.47 32.41 19.64
C THR A 336 -19.23 31.21 19.07
N GLU A 337 -20.54 31.34 18.93
CA GLU A 337 -21.39 30.38 18.27
C GLU A 337 -22.10 31.04 17.09
N LEU A 338 -22.11 30.36 15.96
CA LEU A 338 -22.75 30.84 14.75
C LEU A 338 -23.88 29.90 14.33
N ALA A 339 -25.03 30.46 14.00
CA ALA A 339 -26.07 29.70 13.29
C ALA A 339 -25.64 29.50 11.82
N ARG A 340 -26.28 28.55 11.14
CA ARG A 340 -26.02 28.36 9.71
C ARG A 340 -26.40 29.59 8.86
N SER A 341 -27.44 30.34 9.26
CA SER A 341 -27.82 31.62 8.64
C SER A 341 -26.69 32.65 8.69
N ASP A 342 -25.98 32.74 9.83
CA ASP A 342 -24.89 33.68 10.01
C ASP A 342 -23.71 33.35 9.07
N LEU A 343 -23.38 32.05 8.94
CA LEU A 343 -22.38 31.58 8.00
C LEU A 343 -22.77 31.85 6.53
N LEU A 344 -24.03 31.71 6.18
CA LEU A 344 -24.54 32.00 4.83
C LEU A 344 -24.56 33.50 4.51
N ALA A 345 -24.58 34.36 5.52
CA ALA A 345 -24.51 35.81 5.37
C ALA A 345 -23.07 36.35 5.27
N MET A 346 -22.06 35.52 5.57
CA MET A 346 -20.65 35.88 5.44
C MET A 346 -20.20 35.84 3.95
N ASP A 347 -19.07 36.46 3.67
CA ASP A 347 -18.40 36.32 2.37
C ASP A 347 -18.03 34.85 2.13
N THR A 348 -18.53 34.31 1.03
CA THR A 348 -18.29 32.91 0.65
C THR A 348 -17.30 32.78 -0.51
N LEU A 349 -16.57 31.69 -0.51
CA LEU A 349 -15.64 31.29 -1.57
C LEU A 349 -16.24 30.13 -2.34
N ASP A 350 -16.10 30.16 -3.67
CA ASP A 350 -16.36 29.05 -4.57
C ASP A 350 -15.05 28.43 -5.06
N ALA A 351 -14.90 27.11 -4.92
CA ALA A 351 -13.75 26.41 -5.45
C ALA A 351 -14.10 24.98 -5.89
N SER A 352 -13.51 24.56 -7.01
CA SER A 352 -13.57 23.17 -7.44
C SER A 352 -12.43 22.39 -6.81
N MET A 353 -12.74 21.45 -5.92
CA MET A 353 -11.73 20.66 -5.20
C MET A 353 -12.09 19.18 -5.24
N PRO A 354 -11.07 18.29 -5.32
CA PRO A 354 -11.26 16.87 -5.17
C PRO A 354 -11.50 16.49 -3.71
N ILE A 355 -12.35 15.50 -3.50
CA ILE A 355 -12.32 14.62 -2.34
C ILE A 355 -11.68 13.32 -2.80
N SER A 356 -10.63 12.87 -2.11
CA SER A 356 -9.90 11.66 -2.44
C SER A 356 -9.81 10.76 -1.21
N CYS A 357 -10.16 9.50 -1.39
CA CYS A 357 -10.16 8.50 -0.32
C CYS A 357 -8.94 7.59 -0.43
N VAL A 358 -8.52 7.02 0.69
CA VAL A 358 -7.52 5.95 0.78
C VAL A 358 -7.87 4.72 -0.08
N GLU A 359 -9.13 4.53 -0.42
CA GLU A 359 -9.61 3.50 -1.34
C GLU A 359 -9.23 3.77 -2.81
N GLY A 360 -8.55 4.89 -3.13
CA GLY A 360 -8.11 5.26 -4.48
C GLY A 360 -9.18 5.94 -5.33
N TRP A 361 -10.42 6.08 -4.85
CA TRP A 361 -11.42 6.86 -5.57
C TRP A 361 -11.30 8.35 -5.28
N ALA A 362 -11.68 9.15 -6.25
CA ALA A 362 -11.77 10.59 -6.10
C ALA A 362 -12.95 11.16 -6.88
N THR A 363 -13.42 12.34 -6.43
CA THR A 363 -14.44 13.10 -7.11
C THR A 363 -14.15 14.59 -6.98
N VAL A 364 -14.25 15.33 -8.08
CA VAL A 364 -14.07 16.78 -8.11
C VAL A 364 -15.44 17.43 -8.09
N GLN A 365 -15.70 18.25 -7.08
CA GLN A 365 -16.96 18.95 -6.91
C GLN A 365 -16.71 20.45 -6.70
N ARG A 366 -17.71 21.27 -7.02
CA ARG A 366 -17.69 22.72 -6.75
C ARG A 366 -18.27 22.98 -5.38
N TRP A 367 -17.41 23.47 -4.48
CA TRP A 367 -17.76 23.78 -3.09
C TRP A 367 -17.94 25.26 -2.87
N THR A 368 -18.94 25.64 -2.08
CA THR A 368 -19.18 27.02 -1.64
C THR A 368 -19.18 27.05 -0.12
N GLY A 369 -18.40 27.96 0.49
CA GLY A 369 -18.32 28.07 1.94
C GLY A 369 -17.50 29.24 2.42
N VAL A 370 -17.37 29.36 3.75
CA VAL A 370 -16.61 30.43 4.42
C VAL A 370 -15.15 29.99 4.56
N ARG A 371 -14.20 30.90 4.27
CA ARG A 371 -12.77 30.60 4.43
C ARG A 371 -12.46 30.28 5.90
N LEU A 372 -11.59 29.30 6.12
CA LEU A 372 -11.16 28.97 7.49
C LEU A 372 -10.40 30.12 8.17
N THR A 373 -9.68 30.94 7.39
CA THR A 373 -8.99 32.14 7.92
C THR A 373 -9.96 33.21 8.37
N ASP A 374 -11.12 33.37 7.73
CA ASP A 374 -12.13 34.34 8.12
C ASP A 374 -12.82 33.91 9.43
N LEU A 375 -13.10 32.60 9.57
CA LEU A 375 -13.60 32.03 10.83
C LEU A 375 -12.57 32.18 11.95
N ALA A 376 -11.27 32.03 11.69
CA ALA A 376 -10.21 32.20 12.66
C ALA A 376 -10.15 33.66 13.18
N ARG A 377 -10.30 34.64 12.27
CA ARG A 377 -10.32 36.08 12.66
C ARG A 377 -11.50 36.43 13.56
N LEU A 378 -12.67 35.80 13.37
CA LEU A 378 -13.83 36.04 14.26
C LEU A 378 -13.54 35.70 15.72
N VAL A 379 -12.62 34.79 15.97
CA VAL A 379 -12.20 34.40 17.34
C VAL A 379 -10.81 34.91 17.70
N GLY A 380 -10.36 35.99 17.02
CA GLY A 380 -9.14 36.72 17.35
C GLY A 380 -7.85 35.99 17.02
N VAL A 381 -7.84 35.14 16.00
CA VAL A 381 -6.65 34.41 15.51
C VAL A 381 -6.35 34.83 14.05
N ASP A 382 -5.51 35.86 13.87
CA ASP A 382 -5.17 36.37 12.53
C ASP A 382 -4.18 35.49 11.80
N HIS A 383 -3.29 34.82 12.53
CA HIS A 383 -2.29 33.92 11.96
C HIS A 383 -2.43 32.48 12.51
N PRO A 384 -3.41 31.70 12.02
CA PRO A 384 -3.64 30.36 12.55
C PRO A 384 -2.46 29.44 12.24
N THR A 385 -1.91 28.80 13.28
CA THR A 385 -0.86 27.78 13.19
C THR A 385 -1.42 26.37 13.09
N GLY A 386 -2.73 26.22 13.26
CA GLY A 386 -3.46 24.97 13.12
C GLY A 386 -4.92 25.14 13.56
N ALA A 387 -5.68 24.08 13.37
CA ALA A 387 -7.05 24.00 13.88
C ALA A 387 -7.39 22.57 14.31
N TYR A 388 -8.18 22.44 15.38
CA TYR A 388 -8.82 21.18 15.78
C TYR A 388 -10.30 21.26 15.48
N VAL A 389 -10.80 20.28 14.75
CA VAL A 389 -12.19 20.21 14.28
C VAL A 389 -12.86 19.00 14.88
N GLU A 390 -14.08 19.17 15.37
CA GLU A 390 -14.91 18.08 15.84
C GLU A 390 -16.19 17.99 15.03
N SER A 391 -16.61 16.76 14.76
CA SER A 391 -17.87 16.39 14.12
C SER A 391 -18.97 16.18 15.17
N LEU A 392 -20.23 16.13 14.71
CA LEU A 392 -21.35 15.57 15.47
C LEU A 392 -21.26 14.05 15.61
N GLU A 393 -20.47 13.38 14.78
CA GLU A 393 -20.16 11.96 14.90
C GLU A 393 -19.43 11.69 16.23
N LYS A 394 -19.90 10.70 17.01
CA LYS A 394 -19.42 10.51 18.37
C LYS A 394 -18.25 9.55 18.51
N ASN A 395 -18.21 8.49 17.71
CA ASN A 395 -17.29 7.34 17.91
C ASN A 395 -16.61 6.87 16.62
N GLY A 396 -16.65 7.65 15.55
CA GLY A 396 -16.05 7.26 14.26
C GLY A 396 -14.59 7.70 14.13
N ALA A 397 -13.86 7.06 13.25
CA ALA A 397 -12.49 7.43 12.89
C ALA A 397 -12.40 8.86 12.29
N TYR A 398 -13.54 9.42 11.87
CA TYR A 398 -13.66 10.75 11.26
C TYR A 398 -14.29 11.79 12.18
N ALA A 399 -14.51 11.42 13.45
CA ALA A 399 -15.15 12.30 14.44
C ALA A 399 -14.35 13.55 14.74
N THR A 400 -13.03 13.50 14.59
CA THR A 400 -12.12 14.61 14.84
C THR A 400 -11.01 14.68 13.81
N VAL A 401 -10.49 15.90 13.57
CA VAL A 401 -9.30 16.11 12.74
C VAL A 401 -8.49 17.30 13.27
N THR A 402 -7.18 17.20 13.17
CA THR A 402 -6.27 18.33 13.37
C THR A 402 -5.74 18.80 12.01
N LEU A 403 -5.84 20.09 11.74
CA LEU A 403 -5.32 20.72 10.53
C LEU A 403 -4.04 21.49 10.85
N ALA A 404 -3.02 21.33 9.99
CA ALA A 404 -1.80 22.13 10.07
C ALA A 404 -2.06 23.58 9.63
N GLY A 405 -1.20 24.50 10.04
CA GLY A 405 -1.37 25.93 9.73
C GLY A 405 -1.39 26.23 8.24
N ASN A 406 -0.58 25.55 7.42
CA ASN A 406 -0.61 25.70 5.96
C ASN A 406 -1.93 25.19 5.35
N GLN A 407 -2.55 24.18 5.95
CA GLN A 407 -3.86 23.68 5.52
C GLN A 407 -4.97 24.68 5.85
N VAL A 408 -4.94 25.27 7.05
CA VAL A 408 -5.93 26.30 7.47
C VAL A 408 -5.81 27.57 6.61
N ARG A 409 -4.56 27.99 6.31
CA ARG A 409 -4.28 29.19 5.53
C ARG A 409 -4.27 29.00 4.01
N ALA A 410 -4.57 27.79 3.53
CA ALA A 410 -4.64 27.56 2.09
C ALA A 410 -5.76 28.38 1.43
N ASP A 411 -5.53 28.91 0.23
CA ASP A 411 -6.45 29.85 -0.44
C ASP A 411 -7.88 29.32 -0.59
N HIS A 412 -8.02 28.00 -0.74
CA HIS A 412 -9.32 27.33 -0.93
C HIS A 412 -9.77 26.53 0.29
N ALA A 413 -9.10 26.65 1.44
CA ALA A 413 -9.54 26.00 2.66
C ALA A 413 -10.81 26.67 3.21
N MET A 414 -11.88 25.89 3.36
CA MET A 414 -13.18 26.42 3.74
C MET A 414 -13.98 25.49 4.63
N LEU A 415 -14.92 26.07 5.36
CA LEU A 415 -16.09 25.40 5.89
C LEU A 415 -17.18 25.45 4.81
N ALA A 416 -17.33 24.37 4.06
CA ALA A 416 -18.26 24.28 2.96
C ALA A 416 -19.71 24.11 3.47
N LEU A 417 -20.61 24.89 2.90
CA LEU A 417 -22.05 24.93 3.21
C LEU A 417 -22.87 24.40 2.04
N ARG A 418 -22.34 24.52 0.82
CA ARG A 418 -23.01 24.10 -0.42
C ARG A 418 -22.07 23.31 -1.31
N VAL A 419 -22.65 22.46 -2.15
CA VAL A 419 -21.95 21.73 -3.20
C VAL A 419 -22.74 21.83 -4.50
N ASN A 420 -22.06 22.12 -5.62
CA ASN A 420 -22.68 22.24 -6.95
C ASN A 420 -23.89 23.20 -6.98
N GLY A 421 -23.84 24.26 -6.17
CA GLY A 421 -24.85 25.32 -6.11
C GLY A 421 -26.05 25.05 -5.18
N VAL A 422 -26.12 23.87 -4.54
CA VAL A 422 -27.20 23.53 -3.58
C VAL A 422 -26.61 23.23 -2.20
N ASP A 423 -27.45 23.16 -1.19
CA ASP A 423 -27.05 22.72 0.15
C ASP A 423 -26.45 21.33 0.10
N ILE A 424 -25.41 21.09 0.91
CA ILE A 424 -24.82 19.77 1.06
C ILE A 424 -25.89 18.82 1.62
N SER A 425 -26.00 17.60 1.08
CA SER A 425 -26.89 16.59 1.65
C SER A 425 -26.40 16.12 3.02
N LEU A 426 -27.30 15.49 3.79
CA LEU A 426 -26.96 14.95 5.10
C LEU A 426 -25.78 13.99 5.02
N ASP A 427 -25.77 13.09 4.04
CA ASP A 427 -24.69 12.10 3.82
C ASP A 427 -23.36 12.73 3.40
N HIS A 428 -23.41 13.92 2.81
CA HIS A 428 -22.22 14.67 2.45
C HIS A 428 -21.74 15.65 3.53
N GLY A 429 -22.44 15.73 4.68
CA GLY A 429 -21.97 16.46 5.83
C GLY A 429 -22.75 17.72 6.18
N TYR A 430 -24.04 17.86 5.75
CA TYR A 430 -24.88 18.95 6.22
C TYR A 430 -24.94 18.99 7.77
N PRO A 431 -24.84 20.15 8.43
CA PRO A 431 -24.98 21.53 7.93
C PRO A 431 -23.69 22.14 7.36
N ALA A 432 -22.53 21.61 7.69
CA ALA A 432 -21.24 22.13 7.25
C ALA A 432 -20.16 21.05 7.25
N ARG A 433 -19.22 21.17 6.33
CA ARG A 433 -18.10 20.24 6.18
C ARG A 433 -16.78 20.99 5.93
N ILE A 434 -15.69 20.46 6.47
CA ILE A 434 -14.35 20.97 6.14
C ILE A 434 -13.97 20.54 4.73
N MET A 435 -13.39 21.48 3.99
CA MET A 435 -12.71 21.23 2.72
C MET A 435 -11.33 21.86 2.74
N VAL A 436 -10.30 21.03 2.54
CA VAL A 436 -8.90 21.45 2.51
C VAL A 436 -8.26 20.95 1.22
N PRO A 437 -7.59 21.81 0.43
CA PRO A 437 -6.98 21.41 -0.83
C PRO A 437 -5.80 20.45 -0.61
N ALA A 438 -5.58 19.57 -1.58
CA ALA A 438 -4.51 18.56 -1.61
C ALA A 438 -4.48 17.58 -0.42
N ALA A 439 -5.54 17.50 0.39
CA ALA A 439 -5.58 16.69 1.59
C ALA A 439 -6.32 15.35 1.39
N PRO A 440 -6.00 14.32 2.19
CA PRO A 440 -6.81 13.10 2.28
C PRO A 440 -8.25 13.40 2.67
N GLY A 441 -9.17 12.55 2.23
CA GLY A 441 -10.60 12.70 2.54
C GLY A 441 -10.94 12.72 4.03
N VAL A 442 -10.09 12.15 4.88
CA VAL A 442 -10.23 12.21 6.35
C VAL A 442 -10.13 13.64 6.89
N HIS A 443 -9.39 14.53 6.23
CA HIS A 443 -9.33 15.95 6.60
C HIS A 443 -10.59 16.74 6.20
N ALA A 444 -11.46 16.17 5.39
CA ALA A 444 -12.72 16.76 4.95
C ALA A 444 -13.87 16.37 5.89
N THR A 445 -13.71 16.66 7.19
CA THR A 445 -14.64 16.30 8.28
C THR A 445 -16.06 16.75 7.97
N LYS A 446 -17.03 15.82 8.06
CA LYS A 446 -18.47 16.06 7.90
C LYS A 446 -19.12 16.46 9.21
N TRP A 447 -20.32 17.07 9.12
CA TRP A 447 -21.17 17.39 10.27
C TRP A 447 -20.44 18.15 11.35
N VAL A 448 -19.69 19.19 10.95
CA VAL A 448 -18.84 19.96 11.87
C VAL A 448 -19.68 20.61 12.96
N LYS A 449 -19.29 20.39 14.23
CA LYS A 449 -19.93 21.02 15.38
C LYS A 449 -19.04 22.09 16.02
N SER A 450 -17.72 21.94 15.99
CA SER A 450 -16.79 22.90 16.57
C SER A 450 -15.48 22.98 15.81
N ILE A 451 -14.85 24.16 15.84
CA ILE A 451 -13.50 24.42 15.33
C ILE A 451 -12.75 25.26 16.38
N ARG A 452 -11.61 24.74 16.83
CA ARG A 452 -10.68 25.46 17.70
C ARG A 452 -9.44 25.85 16.90
N PHE A 453 -9.21 27.14 16.73
CA PHE A 453 -8.03 27.67 16.06
C PHE A 453 -6.88 27.88 17.03
N TYR A 454 -5.68 27.51 16.62
CA TYR A 454 -4.42 27.76 17.32
C TYR A 454 -3.65 28.85 16.58
N GLY A 455 -2.95 29.72 17.29
CA GLY A 455 -2.13 30.76 16.68
C GLY A 455 -2.04 32.02 17.57
N GLN A 456 -1.43 33.04 16.99
CA GLN A 456 -1.29 34.35 17.64
C GLN A 456 -2.33 35.33 17.08
N ARG A 457 -2.65 36.31 17.92
CA ARG A 457 -3.38 37.52 17.53
C ARG A 457 -2.61 38.30 16.49
#